data_9e0800048817e49ae8296ac5449f2a8f
#
_entry.id   9e0800048817e49ae8296ac5449f2a8f
#
_cell.length_a   1.000
_cell.length_b   1.000
_cell.length_c   1.000
_cell.angle_alpha   90.00
_cell.angle_beta   90.00
_cell.angle_gamma   90.00
#
_symmetry.space_group_name_H-M   'P 1'
#
loop_
_entity.id
_entity.type
_entity.pdbx_description
1 polymer ?
#
loop_
_entity_poly.entity_id
_entity_poly.type
_entity_poly.pdbx_seq_one_letter_code
_entity_poly.pdbx_strand_id
1 'polypeptide(L)'
;MSEGGLTPEQVERVVALAANLAREGDTAQLVEFLDHGLPVNAADPAGNTLLMLAAYHGHADTVRALLGRGADPDLRNDRDQAPIAGALFKGADEVVAVLREAGADLDAGTPSARAAAVLFGREHLLAG
;
A
#
# COMPACT_ATOMS: atom_id res chain seq x y z
N MET A 1 -9.71 28.72 -15.65
CA MET A 1 -9.73 28.43 -15.03
C MET A 1 -9.80 27.57 -14.50
N SER A 2 -9.38 27.17 -14.43
CA SER A 2 -9.56 26.15 -14.04
C SER A 2 -10.01 26.12 -12.95
N GLU A 3 -10.64 26.19 -12.81
CA GLU A 3 -11.08 26.17 -11.95
C GLU A 3 -11.14 25.29 -11.14
N GLY A 4 -11.16 24.87 -10.71
CA GLY A 4 -11.42 23.81 -9.85
C GLY A 4 -10.30 22.92 -9.47
N GLY A 5 -9.15 23.06 -9.95
CA GLY A 5 -8.05 22.19 -9.62
C GLY A 5 -7.38 22.57 -8.31
N LEU A 6 -6.86 21.55 -7.61
CA LEU A 6 -6.09 21.80 -6.41
C LEU A 6 -4.69 22.29 -6.79
N THR A 7 -4.11 23.14 -5.95
CA THR A 7 -2.72 23.52 -6.11
C THR A 7 -1.83 22.34 -5.73
N PRO A 8 -0.54 22.33 -6.16
CA PRO A 8 0.37 21.26 -5.73
C PRO A 8 0.46 21.13 -4.21
N GLU A 9 0.48 22.24 -3.48
CA GLU A 9 0.51 22.19 -2.02
C GLU A 9 -0.76 21.57 -1.44
N GLN A 10 -1.91 21.87 -2.05
CA GLN A 10 -3.16 21.29 -1.61
C GLN A 10 -3.19 19.79 -1.88
N VAL A 11 -2.67 19.36 -3.03
CA VAL A 11 -2.57 17.94 -3.36
C VAL A 11 -1.69 17.23 -2.34
N GLU A 12 -0.54 17.82 -2.00
CA GLU A 12 0.36 17.22 -1.02
C GLU A 12 -0.32 17.06 0.34
N ARG A 13 -1.12 18.04 0.75
CA ARG A 13 -1.83 17.96 2.02
C ARG A 13 -2.90 16.88 2.01
N VAL A 14 -3.62 16.75 0.90
CA VAL A 14 -4.63 15.70 0.77
C VAL A 14 -3.98 14.33 0.79
N VAL A 15 -2.87 14.16 0.08
CA VAL A 15 -2.14 12.90 0.08
C VAL A 15 -1.63 12.58 1.48
N ALA A 16 -1.12 13.59 2.22
CA ALA A 16 -0.63 13.37 3.58
C ALA A 16 -1.76 12.92 4.51
N LEU A 17 -2.95 13.51 4.38
CA LEU A 17 -4.11 13.09 5.17
C LEU A 17 -4.50 11.66 4.82
N ALA A 18 -4.56 11.34 3.53
CA ALA A 18 -4.91 9.99 3.10
C ALA A 18 -3.87 8.98 3.57
N ALA A 19 -2.59 9.35 3.52
CA ALA A 19 -1.51 8.48 4.01
C ALA A 19 -1.69 8.16 5.49
N ASN A 20 -2.06 9.16 6.29
CA ASN A 20 -2.33 8.92 7.71
C ASN A 20 -3.52 7.98 7.90
N LEU A 21 -4.58 8.14 7.11
CA LEU A 21 -5.74 7.24 7.20
C LEU A 21 -5.34 5.81 6.83
N ALA A 22 -4.46 5.65 5.86
CA ALA A 22 -3.97 4.33 5.49
C ALA A 22 -3.15 3.71 6.62
N ARG A 23 -2.28 4.49 7.26
CA ARG A 23 -1.50 4.01 8.41
C ARG A 23 -2.38 3.59 9.57
N GLU A 24 -3.48 4.31 9.78
CA GLU A 24 -4.39 4.06 10.90
C GLU A 24 -5.42 2.98 10.57
N GLY A 25 -5.57 2.62 9.30
CA GLY A 25 -6.57 1.66 8.88
C GLY A 25 -7.99 2.22 8.88
N ASP A 26 -8.13 3.54 8.73
CA ASP A 26 -9.45 4.18 8.66
C ASP A 26 -9.98 4.06 7.23
N THR A 27 -10.46 2.87 6.92
CA THR A 27 -10.89 2.53 5.58
C THR A 27 -12.04 3.43 5.09
N ALA A 28 -13.00 3.69 5.97
CA ALA A 28 -14.20 4.45 5.57
C ALA A 28 -13.83 5.86 5.11
N GLN A 29 -13.00 6.57 5.86
CA GLN A 29 -12.60 7.92 5.46
C GLN A 29 -11.68 7.90 4.26
N LEU A 30 -10.77 6.93 4.19
CA LEU A 30 -9.89 6.81 3.04
C LEU A 30 -10.68 6.61 1.75
N VAL A 31 -11.69 5.75 1.81
CA VAL A 31 -12.55 5.49 0.65
C VAL A 31 -13.24 6.76 0.19
N GLU A 32 -13.65 7.64 1.11
CA GLU A 32 -14.26 8.91 0.74
C GLU A 32 -13.31 9.77 -0.10
N PHE A 33 -12.04 9.84 0.28
CA PHE A 33 -11.05 10.56 -0.51
C PHE A 33 -10.93 9.96 -1.92
N LEU A 34 -10.90 8.64 -2.00
CA LEU A 34 -10.79 7.96 -3.30
C LEU A 34 -12.02 8.22 -4.16
N ASP A 35 -13.21 8.19 -3.55
CA ASP A 35 -14.45 8.42 -4.27
C ASP A 35 -14.55 9.86 -4.78
N HIS A 36 -13.83 10.79 -4.15
CA HIS A 36 -13.80 12.19 -4.59
C HIS A 36 -12.62 12.49 -5.53
N GLY A 37 -11.95 11.45 -6.02
CA GLY A 37 -10.98 11.62 -7.09
C GLY A 37 -9.52 11.52 -6.70
N LEU A 38 -9.19 11.22 -5.44
CA LEU A 38 -7.80 10.99 -5.08
C LEU A 38 -7.29 9.76 -5.84
N PRO A 39 -6.16 9.85 -6.56
CA PRO A 39 -5.63 8.69 -7.26
C PRO A 39 -5.29 7.57 -6.28
N VAL A 40 -5.71 6.35 -6.61
CA VAL A 40 -5.53 5.21 -5.71
C VAL A 40 -4.07 4.89 -5.45
N ASN A 41 -3.20 5.19 -6.43
CA ASN A 41 -1.76 4.95 -6.29
C ASN A 41 -1.00 6.18 -5.79
N ALA A 42 -1.68 7.16 -5.21
CA ALA A 42 -1.02 8.32 -4.63
C ALA A 42 0.01 7.87 -3.60
N ALA A 43 1.12 8.59 -3.54
CA ALA A 43 2.24 8.23 -2.68
C ALA A 43 2.73 9.46 -1.92
N ASP A 44 3.31 9.22 -0.74
CA ASP A 44 3.93 10.27 0.05
C ASP A 44 5.29 10.65 -0.55
N PRO A 45 5.99 11.65 0.01
CA PRO A 45 7.28 12.07 -0.56
C PRO A 45 8.35 10.98 -0.60
N ALA A 46 8.23 9.94 0.21
CA ALA A 46 9.17 8.81 0.19
C ALA A 46 8.76 7.73 -0.81
N GLY A 47 7.67 7.96 -1.56
CA GLY A 47 7.18 7.02 -2.54
C GLY A 47 6.31 5.91 -1.97
N ASN A 48 5.93 6.01 -0.70
CA ASN A 48 5.06 5.01 -0.08
C ASN A 48 3.63 5.23 -0.54
N THR A 49 3.08 4.28 -1.28
CA THR A 49 1.68 4.35 -1.69
C THR A 49 0.75 4.12 -0.51
N LEU A 50 -0.52 4.46 -0.67
CA LEU A 50 -1.52 4.18 0.36
C LEU A 50 -1.56 2.69 0.66
N LEU A 51 -1.44 1.86 -0.38
CA LEU A 51 -1.41 0.40 -0.22
C LEU A 51 -0.22 -0.04 0.62
N MET A 52 0.97 0.50 0.33
CA MET A 52 2.18 0.19 1.09
C MET A 52 1.99 0.50 2.57
N LEU A 53 1.44 1.67 2.87
CA LEU A 53 1.25 2.10 4.25
C LEU A 53 0.25 1.21 4.99
N ALA A 54 -0.88 0.90 4.34
CA ALA A 54 -1.87 0.01 4.93
C ALA A 54 -1.30 -1.40 5.14
N ALA A 55 -0.53 -1.89 4.18
CA ALA A 55 0.07 -3.22 4.26
C ALA A 55 1.10 -3.31 5.38
N TYR A 56 1.98 -2.31 5.46
CA TYR A 56 3.03 -2.29 6.48
C TYR A 56 2.44 -2.26 7.89
N HIS A 57 1.30 -1.58 8.06
CA HIS A 57 0.66 -1.47 9.37
C HIS A 57 -0.39 -2.56 9.61
N GLY A 58 -0.52 -3.52 8.71
CA GLY A 58 -1.33 -4.71 8.93
C GLY A 58 -2.84 -4.54 8.75
N HIS A 59 -3.26 -3.53 8.00
CA HIS A 59 -4.69 -3.22 7.83
C HIS A 59 -5.27 -3.92 6.61
N ALA A 60 -5.61 -5.19 6.76
CA ALA A 60 -6.08 -6.03 5.66
C ALA A 60 -7.33 -5.47 4.97
N ASP A 61 -8.28 -4.93 5.74
CA ASP A 61 -9.50 -4.37 5.15
C ASP A 61 -9.20 -3.15 4.29
N THR A 62 -8.27 -2.31 4.73
CA THR A 62 -7.85 -1.14 3.95
C THR A 62 -7.14 -1.59 2.68
N VAL A 63 -6.29 -2.61 2.79
CA VAL A 63 -5.60 -3.18 1.62
C VAL A 63 -6.62 -3.70 0.61
N ARG A 64 -7.64 -4.43 1.08
CA ARG A 64 -8.68 -4.95 0.19
C ARG A 64 -9.44 -3.81 -0.52
N ALA A 65 -9.77 -2.75 0.23
CA ALA A 65 -10.49 -1.62 -0.34
C ALA A 65 -9.66 -0.92 -1.42
N LEU A 66 -8.38 -0.75 -1.19
CA LEU A 66 -7.49 -0.12 -2.17
C LEU A 66 -7.34 -0.99 -3.41
N LEU A 67 -7.13 -2.29 -3.23
CA LEU A 67 -7.02 -3.21 -4.36
C LEU A 67 -8.30 -3.25 -5.16
N GLY A 68 -9.44 -3.21 -4.50
CA GLY A 68 -10.75 -3.19 -5.17
C GLY A 68 -10.95 -1.95 -6.02
N ARG A 69 -10.19 -0.88 -5.77
CA ARG A 69 -10.23 0.34 -6.56
C ARG A 69 -9.07 0.46 -7.54
N GLY A 70 -8.36 -0.63 -7.77
CA GLY A 70 -7.33 -0.68 -8.79
C GLY A 70 -5.92 -0.33 -8.31
N ALA A 71 -5.67 -0.37 -7.01
CA ALA A 71 -4.30 -0.14 -6.52
C ALA A 71 -3.36 -1.16 -7.11
N ASP A 72 -2.18 -0.70 -7.52
CA ASP A 72 -1.13 -1.57 -8.06
C ASP A 72 -0.37 -2.19 -6.88
N PRO A 73 -0.44 -3.51 -6.70
CA PRO A 73 0.20 -4.14 -5.55
C PRO A 73 1.73 -4.12 -5.59
N ASP A 74 2.32 -3.78 -6.74
CA ASP A 74 3.76 -3.92 -6.94
C ASP A 74 4.51 -2.60 -6.99
N LEU A 75 3.84 -1.47 -6.77
CA LEU A 75 4.52 -0.18 -6.76
C LEU A 75 5.46 -0.10 -5.57
N ARG A 76 6.72 0.22 -5.86
CA ARG A 76 7.77 0.30 -4.85
C ARG A 76 8.00 1.74 -4.42
N ASN A 77 8.47 1.91 -3.19
CA ASN A 77 8.82 3.23 -2.71
C ASN A 77 10.25 3.60 -3.16
N ASP A 78 10.74 4.75 -2.69
CA ASP A 78 12.06 5.25 -3.07
C ASP A 78 13.20 4.35 -2.61
N ARG A 79 12.93 3.43 -1.67
CA ARG A 79 13.91 2.45 -1.20
C ARG A 79 13.77 1.11 -1.89
N ASP A 80 13.01 1.07 -2.98
CA ASP A 80 12.76 -0.16 -3.74
C ASP A 80 12.06 -1.25 -2.91
N GLN A 81 11.18 -0.84 -2.00
CA GLN A 81 10.41 -1.77 -1.16
C GLN A 81 9.02 -1.97 -1.75
N ALA A 82 8.58 -3.22 -1.82
CA ALA A 82 7.24 -3.58 -2.29
C ALA A 82 6.31 -3.80 -1.10
N PRO A 83 4.99 -3.59 -1.26
CA PRO A 83 4.05 -3.74 -0.15
C PRO A 83 4.10 -5.10 0.53
N ILE A 84 4.21 -6.19 -0.24
CA ILE A 84 4.19 -7.54 0.33
C ILE A 84 5.44 -7.80 1.19
N ALA A 85 6.58 -7.23 0.83
CA ALA A 85 7.79 -7.38 1.65
C ALA A 85 7.60 -6.69 3.00
N GLY A 86 6.94 -5.54 3.03
CA GLY A 86 6.61 -4.86 4.28
C GLY A 86 5.69 -5.68 5.16
N ALA A 87 4.68 -6.31 4.55
CA ALA A 87 3.75 -7.17 5.28
C ALA A 87 4.47 -8.37 5.88
N LEU A 88 5.42 -8.96 5.13
CA LEU A 88 6.23 -10.07 5.63
C LEU A 88 7.11 -9.63 6.79
N PHE A 89 7.71 -8.46 6.68
CA PHE A 89 8.53 -7.92 7.77
C PHE A 89 7.71 -7.79 9.06
N LYS A 90 6.48 -7.32 8.94
CA LYS A 90 5.62 -7.12 10.11
C LYS A 90 4.92 -8.40 10.56
N GLY A 91 4.96 -9.45 9.77
CA GLY A 91 4.24 -10.69 10.08
C GLY A 91 2.74 -10.55 9.93
N ALA A 92 2.29 -9.71 9.02
CA ALA A 92 0.86 -9.47 8.78
C ALA A 92 0.32 -10.54 7.83
N ASP A 93 0.01 -11.72 8.36
CA ASP A 93 -0.33 -12.90 7.58
C ASP A 93 -1.51 -12.67 6.63
N GLU A 94 -2.55 -12.00 7.13
CA GLU A 94 -3.75 -11.77 6.32
C GLU A 94 -3.44 -10.81 5.16
N VAL A 95 -2.63 -9.79 5.41
CA VAL A 95 -2.24 -8.85 4.36
C VAL A 95 -1.42 -9.57 3.29
N VAL A 96 -0.50 -10.44 3.71
CA VAL A 96 0.29 -11.23 2.75
C VAL A 96 -0.65 -12.05 1.86
N ALA A 97 -1.64 -12.71 2.45
CA ALA A 97 -2.59 -13.53 1.69
C ALA A 97 -3.38 -12.66 0.71
N VAL A 98 -3.86 -11.50 1.14
CA VAL A 98 -4.64 -10.61 0.28
C VAL A 98 -3.79 -10.13 -0.91
N LEU A 99 -2.54 -9.75 -0.65
CA LEU A 99 -1.66 -9.28 -1.71
C LEU A 99 -1.32 -10.39 -2.69
N ARG A 100 -1.12 -11.62 -2.19
CA ARG A 100 -0.88 -12.76 -3.06
C ARG A 100 -2.09 -13.04 -3.96
N GLU A 101 -3.28 -12.97 -3.40
CA GLU A 101 -4.51 -13.18 -4.18
C GLU A 101 -4.66 -12.11 -5.26
N ALA A 102 -4.15 -10.92 -5.01
CA ALA A 102 -4.17 -9.83 -5.99
C ALA A 102 -3.08 -9.96 -7.05
N GLY A 103 -2.25 -10.99 -6.97
CA GLY A 103 -1.20 -11.22 -7.95
C GLY A 103 0.10 -10.48 -7.70
N ALA A 104 0.39 -10.10 -6.45
CA ALA A 104 1.64 -9.40 -6.14
C ALA A 104 2.85 -10.18 -6.64
N ASP A 105 3.80 -9.46 -7.23
CA ASP A 105 5.03 -10.04 -7.75
C ASP A 105 5.97 -10.35 -6.58
N LEU A 106 6.22 -11.64 -6.34
CA LEU A 106 7.03 -12.07 -5.20
C LEU A 106 8.52 -11.81 -5.42
N ASP A 107 8.91 -11.43 -6.62
CA ASP A 107 10.31 -11.13 -6.95
C ASP A 107 10.58 -9.64 -7.08
N ALA A 108 9.59 -8.78 -6.87
CA ALA A 108 9.76 -7.34 -6.96
C ALA A 108 10.37 -6.79 -5.67
N GLY A 109 11.19 -5.75 -5.83
CA GLY A 109 11.74 -5.02 -4.70
C GLY A 109 13.02 -5.60 -4.14
N THR A 110 13.60 -4.86 -3.19
CA THR A 110 14.85 -5.24 -2.52
C THR A 110 14.71 -5.00 -1.03
N PRO A 111 14.60 -6.07 -0.22
CA PRO A 111 14.53 -7.47 -0.65
C PRO A 111 13.21 -7.79 -1.34
N SER A 112 13.23 -8.81 -2.19
CA SER A 112 11.99 -9.33 -2.74
C SER A 112 11.17 -10.01 -1.64
N ALA A 113 9.89 -10.29 -1.92
CA ALA A 113 9.06 -11.02 -0.97
C ALA A 113 9.68 -12.37 -0.62
N ARG A 114 10.23 -13.08 -1.63
CA ARG A 114 10.85 -14.38 -1.39
C ARG A 114 12.05 -14.25 -0.45
N ALA A 115 12.91 -13.26 -0.70
CA ALA A 115 14.07 -13.02 0.16
C ALA A 115 13.65 -12.58 1.56
N ALA A 116 12.64 -11.71 1.66
CA ALA A 116 12.14 -11.24 2.94
C ALA A 116 11.56 -12.39 3.76
N ALA A 117 10.83 -13.31 3.10
CA ALA A 117 10.27 -14.47 3.78
C ALA A 117 11.36 -15.32 4.42
N VAL A 118 12.46 -15.53 3.70
CA VAL A 118 13.60 -16.28 4.24
C VAL A 118 14.23 -15.53 5.42
N LEU A 119 14.48 -14.22 5.24
CA LEU A 119 15.11 -13.41 6.28
C LEU A 119 14.32 -13.41 7.58
N PHE A 120 12.99 -13.42 7.50
CA PHE A 120 12.14 -13.29 8.68
C PHE A 120 11.51 -14.61 9.11
N GLY A 121 11.91 -15.73 8.48
CA GLY A 121 11.41 -17.04 8.86
C GLY A 121 9.92 -17.23 8.57
N ARG A 122 9.42 -16.60 7.50
CA ARG A 122 8.00 -16.61 7.17
C ARG A 122 7.72 -17.22 5.81
N GLU A 123 8.59 -18.13 5.38
CA GLU A 123 8.44 -18.77 4.07
C GLU A 123 7.10 -19.47 3.90
N HIS A 124 6.52 -19.95 5.01
CA HIS A 124 5.22 -20.61 4.97
C HIS A 124 4.11 -19.70 4.46
N LEU A 125 4.27 -18.37 4.58
CA LEU A 125 3.27 -17.44 4.09
C LEU A 125 3.27 -17.35 2.57
N LEU A 126 4.33 -17.77 1.91
CA LEU A 126 4.43 -17.79 0.45
C LEU A 126 4.29 -19.18 -0.13
N ALA A 127 4.11 -20.20 0.72
CA ALA A 127 3.94 -21.59 0.28
C ALA A 127 2.53 -21.81 -0.25
N GLY A 128 2.41 -22.73 -1.13
CA GLY A 128 1.10 -23.05 -1.69
C GLY A 128 0.77 -22.31 -2.97
#